data_055471e41cdca9b4df5aa2c666acf1bb
#
_entry.id   055471e41cdca9b4df5aa2c666acf1bb
#
_cell.length_a   1.000
_cell.length_b   1.000
_cell.length_c   1.000
_cell.angle_alpha   90.00
_cell.angle_beta   90.00
_cell.angle_gamma   90.00
#
_symmetry.space_group_name_H-M   'P 1'
#
loop_
_entity.id
_entity.type
_entity.pdbx_description
1 polymer ?
#
loop_
_entity_poly.entity_id
_entity_poly.type
_entity_poly.pdbx_seq_one_letter_code
_entity_poly.pdbx_strand_id
1 'polypeptide(L)'
;MIRFILLLLPIYLLAQNNVCFDIEDNPYPNHPAFGVFSKYVNVLGTIDIYAESSISDEKILHVAAVTAELLDNDEDGNIDDPLIESSLIELNTVMPVFQYENGNAIETFFDNLDDDGCTGAVLFKNEIDPNQPGHWGDDATVEEVLHTINACGHVEVYPSLYALLPNSSELTDAMDVARGGQFMSIPNPYPDEAWYHYDDWTCDYECMAMEYLYWCVVTNMGILADTETCNGIANEWEPCSLELFES
;
A
#
# COMPACT_ATOMS: atom_id res chain seq x y z
N MET A 1 -5.96 47.08 -45.34
CA MET A 1 -6.99 46.23 -44.66
C MET A 1 -6.33 44.90 -44.30
N ILE A 2 -5.90 44.80 -43.02
CA ILE A 2 -5.27 43.57 -42.48
C ILE A 2 -6.40 42.78 -41.84
N ARG A 3 -6.68 41.58 -42.36
CA ARG A 3 -7.64 40.65 -41.79
C ARG A 3 -6.93 39.81 -40.72
N PHE A 4 -7.28 40.03 -39.46
CA PHE A 4 -6.94 39.13 -38.35
C PHE A 4 -7.79 37.87 -38.47
N ILE A 5 -7.16 36.72 -38.71
CA ILE A 5 -7.78 35.40 -38.60
C ILE A 5 -7.61 34.98 -37.12
N LEU A 6 -8.71 35.00 -36.37
CA LEU A 6 -8.77 34.46 -35.02
C LEU A 6 -8.82 32.93 -35.13
N LEU A 7 -7.71 32.25 -34.85
CA LEU A 7 -7.66 30.81 -34.70
C LEU A 7 -8.25 30.47 -33.30
N LEU A 8 -9.51 30.03 -33.30
CA LEU A 8 -10.11 29.36 -32.13
C LEU A 8 -9.53 27.96 -32.05
N LEU A 9 -8.54 27.78 -31.14
CA LEU A 9 -8.12 26.45 -30.70
C LEU A 9 -9.24 25.86 -29.83
N PRO A 10 -9.70 24.63 -30.08
CA PRO A 10 -10.61 23.97 -29.17
C PRO A 10 -9.86 23.70 -27.87
N ILE A 11 -10.34 24.32 -26.79
CA ILE A 11 -9.95 23.94 -25.42
C ILE A 11 -10.66 22.60 -25.17
N TYR A 12 -9.92 21.49 -25.27
CA TYR A 12 -10.36 20.24 -24.71
C TYR A 12 -10.32 20.42 -23.18
N LEU A 13 -11.48 20.68 -22.59
CA LEU A 13 -11.68 20.39 -21.16
C LEU A 13 -11.62 18.86 -21.07
N LEU A 14 -10.49 18.33 -20.65
CA LEU A 14 -10.43 17.01 -20.07
C LEU A 14 -11.29 17.12 -18.82
N ALA A 15 -12.45 16.48 -18.81
CA ALA A 15 -13.18 16.25 -17.59
C ALA A 15 -12.27 15.33 -16.77
N GLN A 16 -11.64 15.85 -15.71
CA GLN A 16 -11.13 14.99 -14.66
C GLN A 16 -12.35 14.27 -14.09
N ASN A 17 -12.41 12.98 -14.29
CA ASN A 17 -13.33 12.14 -13.55
C ASN A 17 -12.79 12.12 -12.12
N ASN A 18 -13.30 12.99 -11.27
CA ASN A 18 -13.08 12.86 -9.85
C ASN A 18 -13.75 11.56 -9.43
N VAL A 19 -12.95 10.56 -9.11
CA VAL A 19 -13.45 9.33 -8.52
C VAL A 19 -13.96 9.70 -7.14
N CYS A 20 -15.28 9.63 -6.97
CA CYS A 20 -15.91 9.82 -5.67
C CYS A 20 -16.27 8.44 -5.13
N PHE A 21 -15.82 8.12 -3.93
CA PHE A 21 -16.18 6.88 -3.26
C PHE A 21 -17.40 7.09 -2.36
N ASP A 22 -18.33 6.15 -2.43
CA ASP A 22 -19.49 6.10 -1.54
C ASP A 22 -19.23 5.08 -0.43
N ILE A 23 -19.46 5.47 0.82
CA ILE A 23 -19.42 4.54 1.95
C ILE A 23 -20.79 3.87 2.05
N GLU A 24 -20.81 2.57 1.94
CA GLU A 24 -21.98 1.72 2.01
C GLU A 24 -22.03 0.93 3.31
N ASP A 25 -23.19 0.36 3.63
CA ASP A 25 -23.32 -0.65 4.67
C ASP A 25 -22.60 -1.93 4.21
N ASN A 26 -21.98 -2.65 5.16
CA ASN A 26 -21.35 -3.93 4.88
C ASN A 26 -22.30 -4.89 4.14
N PRO A 27 -21.96 -5.36 2.93
CA PRO A 27 -22.83 -6.25 2.15
C PRO A 27 -22.95 -7.67 2.74
N TYR A 28 -22.05 -8.05 3.65
CA TYR A 28 -21.98 -9.37 4.28
C TYR A 28 -22.05 -9.35 5.81
N PRO A 29 -23.08 -8.73 6.42
CA PRO A 29 -23.14 -8.50 7.87
C PRO A 29 -23.31 -9.79 8.70
N ASN A 30 -23.63 -10.92 8.06
CA ASN A 30 -23.78 -12.23 8.71
C ASN A 30 -22.62 -13.20 8.37
N HIS A 31 -21.62 -12.75 7.61
CA HIS A 31 -20.46 -13.56 7.30
C HIS A 31 -19.58 -13.72 8.55
N PRO A 32 -19.01 -14.92 8.82
CA PRO A 32 -18.20 -15.12 10.02
C PRO A 32 -17.02 -14.16 10.14
N ALA A 33 -16.28 -13.90 9.04
CA ALA A 33 -15.17 -12.95 9.01
C ALA A 33 -15.65 -11.51 8.87
N PHE A 34 -16.44 -11.22 7.82
CA PHE A 34 -16.80 -9.82 7.48
C PHE A 34 -17.86 -9.21 8.40
N GLY A 35 -18.60 -10.01 9.18
CA GLY A 35 -19.64 -9.52 10.09
C GLY A 35 -19.14 -8.63 11.23
N VAL A 36 -17.82 -8.52 11.45
CA VAL A 36 -17.22 -7.59 12.42
C VAL A 36 -17.21 -6.14 11.94
N PHE A 37 -17.35 -5.94 10.64
CA PHE A 37 -17.37 -4.62 10.00
C PHE A 37 -18.79 -4.11 9.78
N SER A 38 -18.95 -2.80 9.70
CA SER A 38 -20.23 -2.16 9.43
C SER A 38 -20.23 -1.26 8.19
N LYS A 39 -19.03 -0.85 7.74
CA LYS A 39 -18.85 0.04 6.61
C LYS A 39 -18.04 -0.63 5.52
N TYR A 40 -18.33 -0.25 4.29
CA TYR A 40 -17.76 -0.84 3.09
C TYR A 40 -17.52 0.22 2.03
N VAL A 41 -16.42 0.11 1.30
CA VAL A 41 -16.11 0.87 0.08
C VAL A 41 -15.46 -0.06 -0.92
N ASN A 42 -15.97 -0.10 -2.15
CA ASN A 42 -15.28 -0.75 -3.26
C ASN A 42 -14.44 0.27 -4.02
N VAL A 43 -13.16 -0.02 -4.21
CA VAL A 43 -12.23 0.82 -4.95
C VAL A 43 -11.98 0.26 -6.33
N LEU A 44 -12.36 1.02 -7.36
CA LEU A 44 -12.17 0.72 -8.78
C LEU A 44 -12.62 -0.70 -9.20
N GLY A 45 -13.54 -1.31 -8.45
CA GLY A 45 -14.03 -2.67 -8.72
C GLY A 45 -13.05 -3.80 -8.32
N THR A 46 -11.96 -3.52 -7.60
CA THR A 46 -10.87 -4.46 -7.35
C THR A 46 -10.59 -4.73 -5.88
N ILE A 47 -10.52 -3.69 -5.04
CA ILE A 47 -10.23 -3.83 -3.61
C ILE A 47 -11.43 -3.38 -2.80
N ASP A 48 -11.85 -4.25 -1.88
CA ASP A 48 -12.93 -4.02 -0.96
C ASP A 48 -12.40 -3.57 0.41
N ILE A 49 -12.66 -2.31 0.78
CA ILE A 49 -12.30 -1.78 2.10
C ILE A 49 -13.46 -2.09 3.06
N TYR A 50 -13.16 -2.80 4.15
CA TYR A 50 -14.09 -3.09 5.22
C TYR A 50 -13.65 -2.38 6.50
N ALA A 51 -14.54 -1.65 7.15
CA ALA A 51 -14.19 -0.90 8.35
C ALA A 51 -15.17 -1.10 9.50
N GLU A 52 -14.65 -1.13 10.75
CA GLU A 52 -15.47 -1.13 11.95
C GLU A 52 -16.25 0.19 12.09
N SER A 53 -17.37 0.17 12.82
CA SER A 53 -18.28 1.31 13.01
C SER A 53 -17.63 2.55 13.60
N SER A 54 -16.55 2.39 14.36
CA SER A 54 -15.82 3.46 15.03
C SER A 54 -14.85 4.22 14.15
N ILE A 55 -14.58 3.74 12.93
CA ILE A 55 -13.73 4.40 11.95
C ILE A 55 -14.52 5.54 11.31
N SER A 56 -13.96 6.76 11.31
CA SER A 56 -14.62 7.91 10.70
C SER A 56 -14.67 7.79 9.17
N ASP A 57 -15.69 8.39 8.58
CA ASP A 57 -15.84 8.41 7.11
C ASP A 57 -14.64 9.05 6.41
N GLU A 58 -14.08 10.10 7.00
CA GLU A 58 -12.86 10.76 6.50
C GLU A 58 -11.68 9.80 6.39
N LYS A 59 -11.45 8.95 7.40
CA LYS A 59 -10.36 7.95 7.37
C LYS A 59 -10.60 6.88 6.33
N ILE A 60 -11.82 6.38 6.19
CA ILE A 60 -12.15 5.37 5.19
C ILE A 60 -11.98 5.93 3.77
N LEU A 61 -12.44 7.16 3.52
CA LEU A 61 -12.29 7.82 2.22
C LEU A 61 -10.81 8.12 1.91
N HIS A 62 -9.99 8.39 2.93
CA HIS A 62 -8.55 8.53 2.76
C HIS A 62 -7.91 7.21 2.30
N VAL A 63 -8.24 6.10 2.97
CA VAL A 63 -7.78 4.76 2.55
C VAL A 63 -8.20 4.46 1.11
N ALA A 64 -9.46 4.78 0.75
CA ALA A 64 -9.95 4.55 -0.60
C ALA A 64 -9.22 5.42 -1.65
N ALA A 65 -8.92 6.68 -1.33
CA ALA A 65 -8.18 7.57 -2.21
C ALA A 65 -6.74 7.07 -2.44
N VAL A 66 -6.03 6.72 -1.36
CA VAL A 66 -4.66 6.16 -1.45
C VAL A 66 -4.66 4.86 -2.25
N THR A 67 -5.65 3.98 -2.03
CA THR A 67 -5.79 2.73 -2.80
C THR A 67 -5.96 3.02 -4.30
N ALA A 68 -6.78 3.99 -4.66
CA ALA A 68 -6.98 4.36 -6.06
C ALA A 68 -5.71 4.93 -6.69
N GLU A 69 -5.02 5.86 -6.01
CA GLU A 69 -3.76 6.46 -6.48
C GLU A 69 -2.66 5.42 -6.73
N LEU A 70 -2.59 4.38 -5.89
CA LEU A 70 -1.60 3.30 -6.04
C LEU A 70 -1.93 2.34 -7.20
N LEU A 71 -3.18 2.30 -7.66
CA LEU A 71 -3.64 1.44 -8.74
C LEU A 71 -3.81 2.16 -10.09
N ASP A 72 -4.05 3.46 -10.07
CA ASP A 72 -4.38 4.33 -11.22
C ASP A 72 -3.57 5.63 -11.09
N ASN A 73 -2.27 5.56 -11.45
CA ASN A 73 -1.32 6.67 -11.27
C ASN A 73 -1.55 7.83 -12.26
N ASP A 74 -2.24 7.60 -13.38
CA ASP A 74 -2.55 8.65 -14.36
C ASP A 74 -3.95 9.26 -14.19
N GLU A 75 -4.69 8.79 -13.15
CA GLU A 75 -6.00 9.29 -12.74
C GLU A 75 -7.05 9.23 -13.87
N ASP A 76 -6.96 8.23 -14.76
CA ASP A 76 -7.90 8.08 -15.87
C ASP A 76 -9.16 7.25 -15.50
N GLY A 77 -9.17 6.66 -14.30
CA GLY A 77 -10.25 5.85 -13.75
C GLY A 77 -10.17 4.38 -14.12
N ASN A 78 -9.03 3.94 -14.67
CA ASN A 78 -8.74 2.55 -14.97
C ASN A 78 -7.44 2.15 -14.27
N ILE A 79 -7.35 0.91 -13.85
CA ILE A 79 -6.15 0.39 -13.23
C ILE A 79 -5.04 0.25 -14.27
N ASP A 80 -3.84 0.77 -13.98
CA ASP A 80 -2.70 0.84 -14.90
C ASP A 80 -2.25 -0.54 -15.41
N ASP A 81 -2.30 -1.56 -14.54
CA ASP A 81 -1.92 -2.93 -14.91
C ASP A 81 -3.13 -3.88 -14.89
N PRO A 82 -3.64 -4.29 -16.06
CA PRO A 82 -4.80 -5.17 -16.14
C PRO A 82 -4.56 -6.59 -15.64
N LEU A 83 -3.31 -7.02 -15.48
CA LEU A 83 -3.00 -8.32 -14.87
C LEU A 83 -3.09 -8.24 -13.34
N ILE A 84 -2.60 -7.14 -12.75
CA ILE A 84 -2.78 -6.84 -11.33
C ILE A 84 -4.28 -6.70 -11.04
N GLU A 85 -5.03 -5.91 -11.82
CA GLU A 85 -6.49 -5.79 -11.72
C GLU A 85 -7.16 -7.16 -11.66
N SER A 86 -6.83 -8.04 -12.61
CA SER A 86 -7.41 -9.38 -12.69
C SER A 86 -7.10 -10.23 -11.47
N SER A 87 -5.87 -10.17 -10.95
CA SER A 87 -5.44 -10.90 -9.75
C SER A 87 -6.18 -10.43 -8.51
N LEU A 88 -6.25 -9.11 -8.30
CA LEU A 88 -6.93 -8.52 -7.15
C LEU A 88 -8.42 -8.89 -7.11
N ILE A 89 -9.10 -8.90 -8.27
CA ILE A 89 -10.49 -9.33 -8.40
C ILE A 89 -10.63 -10.84 -8.14
N GLU A 90 -9.77 -11.66 -8.74
CA GLU A 90 -9.85 -13.12 -8.66
C GLU A 90 -9.63 -13.62 -7.22
N LEU A 91 -8.78 -12.93 -6.46
CA LEU A 91 -8.47 -13.23 -5.06
C LEU A 91 -9.43 -12.57 -4.05
N ASN A 92 -10.45 -11.85 -4.51
CA ASN A 92 -11.35 -11.08 -3.63
C ASN A 92 -10.56 -10.21 -2.65
N THR A 93 -9.69 -9.35 -3.17
CA THR A 93 -8.75 -8.57 -2.33
C THR A 93 -9.49 -7.62 -1.40
N VAL A 94 -9.12 -7.65 -0.13
CA VAL A 94 -9.73 -6.85 0.92
C VAL A 94 -8.70 -6.04 1.69
N MET A 95 -9.09 -4.83 2.11
CA MET A 95 -8.33 -3.97 3.02
C MET A 95 -9.14 -3.78 4.30
N PRO A 96 -8.87 -4.56 5.36
CA PRO A 96 -9.61 -4.46 6.61
C PRO A 96 -9.10 -3.32 7.49
N VAL A 97 -10.02 -2.54 8.07
CA VAL A 97 -9.71 -1.40 8.94
C VAL A 97 -10.33 -1.61 10.31
N PHE A 98 -9.50 -1.83 11.31
CA PHE A 98 -9.87 -2.14 12.68
C PHE A 98 -9.73 -0.94 13.62
N GLN A 99 -10.47 -0.98 14.73
CA GLN A 99 -10.34 0.02 15.77
C GLN A 99 -9.07 -0.13 16.59
N TYR A 100 -8.69 -1.37 16.90
CA TYR A 100 -7.58 -1.71 17.79
C TYR A 100 -6.81 -2.93 17.28
N GLU A 101 -5.50 -2.90 17.43
CA GLU A 101 -4.60 -4.01 17.12
C GLU A 101 -4.91 -5.29 17.91
N ASN A 102 -5.20 -5.15 19.20
CA ASN A 102 -5.47 -6.27 20.09
C ASN A 102 -6.99 -6.44 20.36
N GLY A 103 -7.81 -6.27 19.33
CA GLY A 103 -9.26 -6.39 19.42
C GLY A 103 -9.80 -7.76 19.03
N ASN A 104 -10.92 -8.20 19.62
CA ASN A 104 -11.58 -9.44 19.21
C ASN A 104 -12.02 -9.44 17.74
N ALA A 105 -12.19 -8.27 17.12
CA ALA A 105 -12.59 -8.16 15.73
C ALA A 105 -11.54 -8.71 14.78
N ILE A 106 -10.27 -8.38 14.99
CA ILE A 106 -9.16 -8.88 14.16
C ILE A 106 -8.99 -10.41 14.31
N GLU A 107 -9.05 -10.94 15.54
CA GLU A 107 -9.00 -12.39 15.75
C GLU A 107 -10.17 -13.09 15.05
N THR A 108 -11.40 -12.56 15.20
CA THR A 108 -12.60 -13.12 14.54
C THR A 108 -12.48 -13.08 13.02
N PHE A 109 -11.93 -12.00 12.46
CA PHE A 109 -11.74 -11.86 11.02
C PHE A 109 -10.77 -12.93 10.50
N PHE A 110 -9.57 -13.02 11.03
CA PHE A 110 -8.55 -13.97 10.55
C PHE A 110 -8.90 -15.42 10.85
N ASP A 111 -9.56 -15.72 11.96
CA ASP A 111 -10.00 -17.07 12.29
C ASP A 111 -11.09 -17.62 11.32
N ASN A 112 -11.73 -16.74 10.55
CA ASN A 112 -12.85 -17.10 9.67
C ASN A 112 -12.71 -16.59 8.23
N LEU A 113 -11.58 -15.97 7.86
CA LEU A 113 -11.39 -15.45 6.49
C LEU A 113 -11.25 -16.61 5.50
N ASP A 114 -10.50 -17.66 5.88
CA ASP A 114 -10.21 -18.82 5.03
C ASP A 114 -9.83 -18.40 3.59
N ASP A 115 -10.48 -18.97 2.57
CA ASP A 115 -10.29 -18.65 1.15
C ASP A 115 -11.27 -17.56 0.65
N ASP A 116 -11.97 -16.84 1.54
CA ASP A 116 -12.98 -15.86 1.16
C ASP A 116 -12.42 -14.49 0.77
N GLY A 117 -11.12 -14.25 0.99
CA GLY A 117 -10.44 -13.02 0.58
C GLY A 117 -8.94 -13.07 0.77
N CYS A 118 -8.22 -12.21 0.04
CA CYS A 118 -6.79 -11.98 0.16
C CYS A 118 -6.53 -10.62 0.81
N THR A 119 -5.60 -10.56 1.75
CA THR A 119 -5.06 -9.32 2.30
C THR A 119 -3.57 -9.50 2.62
N GLY A 120 -2.77 -8.47 2.41
CA GLY A 120 -1.35 -8.45 2.78
C GLY A 120 -1.12 -7.75 4.11
N ALA A 121 -2.09 -6.95 4.56
CA ALA A 121 -1.96 -6.12 5.75
C ALA A 121 -3.32 -5.69 6.30
N VAL A 122 -3.31 -4.98 7.41
CA VAL A 122 -4.49 -4.37 8.02
C VAL A 122 -4.17 -2.95 8.45
N LEU A 123 -5.18 -2.09 8.54
CA LEU A 123 -5.03 -0.75 9.09
C LEU A 123 -5.74 -0.64 10.45
N PHE A 124 -5.12 0.10 11.35
CA PHE A 124 -5.74 0.46 12.61
C PHE A 124 -6.16 1.93 12.63
N LYS A 125 -7.18 2.24 13.39
CA LYS A 125 -7.75 3.60 13.47
C LYS A 125 -6.72 4.70 13.76
N ASN A 126 -5.72 4.43 14.60
CA ASN A 126 -4.68 5.37 14.98
C ASN A 126 -3.55 5.53 13.96
N GLU A 127 -3.49 4.68 12.95
CA GLU A 127 -2.49 4.67 11.89
C GLU A 127 -2.97 5.36 10.60
N ILE A 128 -4.17 5.92 10.61
CA ILE A 128 -4.74 6.63 9.48
C ILE A 128 -4.87 8.10 9.84
N ASP A 129 -4.10 8.99 9.20
CA ASP A 129 -4.19 10.44 9.39
C ASP A 129 -4.34 11.20 8.07
N PRO A 130 -5.58 11.48 7.63
CA PRO A 130 -5.85 12.21 6.39
C PRO A 130 -5.25 13.62 6.31
N ASN A 131 -4.75 14.15 7.42
CA ASN A 131 -4.20 15.49 7.50
C ASN A 131 -2.67 15.49 7.60
N GLN A 132 -2.04 14.32 7.64
CA GLN A 132 -0.59 14.20 7.71
C GLN A 132 0.04 14.58 6.36
N PRO A 133 0.91 15.59 6.32
CA PRO A 133 1.64 15.92 5.10
C PRO A 133 2.79 14.92 4.92
N GLY A 134 2.72 14.13 3.89
CA GLY A 134 3.72 13.09 3.60
C GLY A 134 3.37 11.77 4.29
N HIS A 135 4.25 10.77 4.10
CA HIS A 135 3.98 9.41 4.58
C HIS A 135 4.57 9.13 5.97
N TRP A 136 5.52 9.93 6.42
CA TRP A 136 6.17 9.74 7.71
C TRP A 136 5.33 10.35 8.84
N GLY A 137 5.20 9.62 9.91
CA GLY A 137 4.42 10.01 11.08
C GLY A 137 3.39 8.96 11.45
N ASP A 138 2.16 9.38 11.74
CA ASP A 138 1.11 8.48 12.22
C ASP A 138 0.20 7.94 11.09
N ASP A 139 0.57 8.11 9.80
CA ASP A 139 -0.21 7.62 8.67
C ASP A 139 0.49 6.46 7.94
N ALA A 140 0.08 5.23 8.22
CA ALA A 140 0.55 4.02 7.57
C ALA A 140 -0.28 3.63 6.33
N THR A 141 -1.17 4.49 5.86
CA THR A 141 -2.13 4.10 4.80
C THR A 141 -1.43 3.68 3.50
N VAL A 142 -0.39 4.40 3.07
CA VAL A 142 0.36 4.03 1.85
C VAL A 142 1.04 2.67 2.01
N GLU A 143 1.66 2.43 3.16
CA GLU A 143 2.38 1.21 3.49
C GLU A 143 1.46 -0.01 3.45
N GLU A 144 0.39 -0.01 4.24
CA GLU A 144 -0.47 -1.17 4.41
C GLU A 144 -1.33 -1.47 3.17
N VAL A 145 -1.74 -0.43 2.44
CA VAL A 145 -2.41 -0.63 1.15
C VAL A 145 -1.45 -1.21 0.12
N LEU A 146 -0.21 -0.72 0.06
CA LEU A 146 0.81 -1.24 -0.85
C LEU A 146 1.15 -2.70 -0.52
N HIS A 147 1.27 -3.06 0.77
CA HIS A 147 1.46 -4.46 1.21
C HIS A 147 0.32 -5.36 0.69
N THR A 148 -0.92 -4.90 0.75
CA THR A 148 -2.08 -5.65 0.25
C THR A 148 -2.05 -5.79 -1.28
N ILE A 149 -1.74 -4.71 -2.02
CA ILE A 149 -1.58 -4.76 -3.49
C ILE A 149 -0.42 -5.69 -3.86
N ASN A 150 0.69 -5.64 -3.13
CA ASN A 150 1.85 -6.48 -3.39
C ASN A 150 1.54 -7.96 -3.16
N ALA A 151 0.95 -8.31 -2.02
CA ALA A 151 0.64 -9.70 -1.67
C ALA A 151 -0.38 -10.33 -2.62
N CYS A 152 -1.48 -9.63 -2.94
CA CYS A 152 -2.57 -10.16 -3.73
C CYS A 152 -2.45 -9.86 -5.24
N GLY A 153 -1.51 -9.00 -5.64
CA GLY A 153 -1.29 -8.60 -7.02
C GLY A 153 0.11 -8.96 -7.52
N HIS A 154 1.13 -8.17 -7.13
CA HIS A 154 2.46 -8.28 -7.71
C HIS A 154 3.13 -9.63 -7.51
N VAL A 155 3.02 -10.22 -6.32
CA VAL A 155 3.59 -11.54 -5.99
C VAL A 155 2.96 -12.63 -6.84
N GLU A 156 1.65 -12.56 -7.05
CA GLU A 156 0.90 -13.55 -7.82
C GLU A 156 1.16 -13.42 -9.34
N VAL A 157 1.20 -12.20 -9.86
CA VAL A 157 1.32 -11.95 -11.30
C VAL A 157 2.77 -12.01 -11.79
N TYR A 158 3.71 -11.51 -10.99
CA TYR A 158 5.12 -11.37 -11.36
C TYR A 158 6.06 -12.04 -10.35
N PRO A 159 5.92 -13.35 -10.06
CA PRO A 159 6.68 -14.01 -8.99
C PRO A 159 8.19 -13.97 -9.21
N SER A 160 8.69 -13.92 -10.44
CA SER A 160 10.12 -13.77 -10.71
C SER A 160 10.70 -12.41 -10.28
N LEU A 161 9.85 -11.39 -10.15
CA LEU A 161 10.22 -10.05 -9.71
C LEU A 161 9.94 -9.85 -8.21
N TYR A 162 8.82 -10.36 -7.70
CA TYR A 162 8.27 -9.98 -6.40
C TYR A 162 8.01 -11.12 -5.42
N ALA A 163 8.31 -12.40 -5.76
CA ALA A 163 8.17 -13.48 -4.78
C ALA A 163 9.04 -13.21 -3.54
N LEU A 164 8.52 -13.57 -2.34
CA LEU A 164 9.10 -13.15 -1.07
C LEU A 164 10.06 -14.16 -0.45
N LEU A 165 10.10 -15.40 -0.96
CA LEU A 165 10.99 -16.44 -0.42
C LEU A 165 12.46 -16.17 -0.79
N PRO A 166 13.42 -16.60 0.03
CA PRO A 166 14.85 -16.42 -0.26
C PRO A 166 15.26 -16.96 -1.63
N ASN A 167 15.99 -16.17 -2.41
CA ASN A 167 16.47 -16.51 -3.77
C ASN A 167 15.33 -16.83 -4.76
N SER A 168 14.13 -16.30 -4.57
CA SER A 168 13.00 -16.58 -5.44
C SER A 168 12.68 -15.47 -6.44
N SER A 169 13.22 -14.26 -6.23
CA SER A 169 12.91 -13.08 -7.05
C SER A 169 14.03 -12.05 -7.09
N GLU A 170 13.95 -11.13 -8.04
CA GLU A 170 14.84 -9.96 -8.10
C GLU A 170 14.71 -9.08 -6.84
N LEU A 171 13.51 -8.98 -6.25
CA LEU A 171 13.27 -8.25 -5.01
C LEU A 171 14.08 -8.81 -3.85
N THR A 172 14.02 -10.12 -3.63
CA THR A 172 14.73 -10.77 -2.53
C THR A 172 16.24 -10.76 -2.72
N ASP A 173 16.72 -10.87 -3.96
CA ASP A 173 18.15 -10.74 -4.27
C ASP A 173 18.64 -9.31 -3.99
N ALA A 174 17.85 -8.29 -4.35
CA ALA A 174 18.17 -6.88 -4.08
C ALA A 174 18.12 -6.57 -2.58
N MET A 175 17.11 -7.06 -1.86
CA MET A 175 17.03 -6.92 -0.40
C MET A 175 18.25 -7.52 0.31
N ASP A 176 18.70 -8.72 -0.10
CA ASP A 176 19.87 -9.36 0.50
C ASP A 176 21.13 -8.52 0.29
N VAL A 177 21.27 -7.84 -0.86
CA VAL A 177 22.35 -6.88 -1.09
C VAL A 177 22.20 -5.67 -0.17
N ALA A 178 21.01 -5.09 -0.07
CA ALA A 178 20.74 -3.91 0.76
C ALA A 178 21.01 -4.15 2.25
N ARG A 179 20.81 -5.36 2.73
CA ARG A 179 21.03 -5.78 4.12
C ARG A 179 22.46 -6.24 4.40
N GLY A 180 23.33 -6.30 3.36
CA GLY A 180 24.70 -6.82 3.48
C GLY A 180 24.76 -8.34 3.62
N GLY A 181 23.68 -9.06 3.30
CA GLY A 181 23.61 -10.52 3.34
C GLY A 181 22.22 -11.08 3.48
N GLN A 182 22.08 -12.41 3.23
CA GLN A 182 20.82 -13.12 3.40
C GLN A 182 20.60 -13.50 4.87
N PHE A 183 19.67 -12.81 5.53
CA PHE A 183 19.34 -13.04 6.94
C PHE A 183 17.87 -13.47 7.05
N MET A 184 17.62 -14.66 7.61
CA MET A 184 16.27 -15.19 7.82
C MET A 184 15.53 -14.53 9.01
N SER A 185 16.24 -13.75 9.79
CA SER A 185 15.74 -12.95 10.91
C SER A 185 16.64 -11.72 11.02
N ILE A 186 16.21 -10.72 11.76
CA ILE A 186 16.96 -9.48 11.94
C ILE A 186 18.33 -9.75 12.57
N PRO A 187 19.44 -9.38 11.89
CA PRO A 187 20.77 -9.49 12.46
C PRO A 187 21.01 -8.40 13.51
N ASN A 188 21.84 -8.68 14.48
CA ASN A 188 22.23 -7.69 15.49
C ASN A 188 23.72 -7.82 15.83
N PRO A 189 24.57 -6.90 15.34
CA PRO A 189 24.25 -5.79 14.44
C PRO A 189 24.11 -6.22 12.97
N TYR A 190 23.58 -5.32 12.13
CA TYR A 190 23.73 -5.43 10.68
C TYR A 190 25.21 -5.25 10.27
N PRO A 191 25.64 -5.77 9.11
CA PRO A 191 26.95 -5.46 8.52
C PRO A 191 27.11 -3.96 8.26
N ASP A 192 28.37 -3.48 8.33
CA ASP A 192 28.70 -2.05 8.14
C ASP A 192 28.33 -1.53 6.73
N GLU A 193 28.22 -2.42 5.74
CA GLU A 193 27.83 -2.11 4.36
C GLU A 193 26.33 -2.11 4.11
N ALA A 194 25.51 -2.52 5.10
CA ALA A 194 24.05 -2.50 4.96
C ALA A 194 23.52 -1.07 4.95
N TRP A 195 22.49 -0.83 4.16
CA TRP A 195 21.77 0.44 4.08
C TRP A 195 20.26 0.30 4.24
N TYR A 196 19.80 -0.93 4.44
CA TYR A 196 18.46 -1.29 4.89
C TYR A 196 18.59 -2.09 6.18
N HIS A 197 18.05 -1.56 7.28
CA HIS A 197 18.25 -2.01 8.65
C HIS A 197 16.94 -2.24 9.40
N TYR A 198 15.98 -2.91 8.77
CA TYR A 198 14.68 -3.17 9.41
C TYR A 198 14.86 -3.73 10.81
N ASP A 199 14.17 -3.20 11.82
CA ASP A 199 14.46 -3.46 13.22
C ASP A 199 13.31 -4.08 14.03
N ASP A 200 12.14 -4.32 13.43
CA ASP A 200 11.08 -5.09 14.07
C ASP A 200 11.45 -6.59 14.13
N TRP A 201 11.87 -7.01 15.30
CA TRP A 201 12.33 -8.38 15.57
C TRP A 201 11.24 -9.46 15.41
N THR A 202 9.96 -9.11 15.25
CA THR A 202 8.85 -10.04 14.97
C THR A 202 8.76 -10.39 13.50
N CYS A 203 9.42 -9.61 12.63
CA CYS A 203 9.40 -9.74 11.19
C CYS A 203 10.31 -10.88 10.71
N ASP A 204 9.79 -11.77 9.91
CA ASP A 204 10.56 -12.81 9.24
C ASP A 204 11.13 -12.34 7.89
N TYR A 205 11.67 -13.25 7.09
CA TYR A 205 12.28 -12.90 5.81
C TYR A 205 11.27 -12.34 4.80
N GLU A 206 10.07 -12.92 4.73
CA GLU A 206 9.03 -12.51 3.79
C GLU A 206 8.47 -11.13 4.15
N CYS A 207 8.25 -10.90 5.43
CA CYS A 207 7.90 -9.59 5.97
C CYS A 207 8.97 -8.54 5.62
N MET A 208 10.25 -8.82 5.89
CA MET A 208 11.36 -7.89 5.55
C MET A 208 11.46 -7.61 4.05
N ALA A 209 11.09 -8.55 3.18
CA ALA A 209 11.07 -8.32 1.73
C ALA A 209 9.89 -7.42 1.32
N MET A 210 8.76 -7.50 2.00
CA MET A 210 7.60 -6.64 1.78
C MET A 210 7.91 -5.19 2.19
N GLU A 211 8.52 -5.01 3.36
CA GLU A 211 8.98 -3.72 3.86
C GLU A 211 10.05 -3.09 2.96
N TYR A 212 11.00 -3.90 2.48
CA TYR A 212 12.00 -3.43 1.53
C TYR A 212 11.37 -2.87 0.25
N LEU A 213 10.35 -3.56 -0.29
CA LEU A 213 9.61 -3.08 -1.46
C LEU A 213 8.91 -1.75 -1.17
N TYR A 214 8.27 -1.63 0.00
CA TYR A 214 7.65 -0.36 0.45
C TYR A 214 8.67 0.78 0.44
N TRP A 215 9.82 0.63 1.07
CA TRP A 215 10.86 1.65 1.09
C TRP A 215 11.35 2.02 -0.31
N CYS A 216 11.53 1.04 -1.19
CA CYS A 216 11.89 1.28 -2.60
C CYS A 216 10.83 2.14 -3.32
N VAL A 217 9.56 1.81 -3.17
CA VAL A 217 8.45 2.53 -3.83
C VAL A 217 8.36 3.96 -3.34
N VAL A 218 8.29 4.18 -2.01
CA VAL A 218 8.12 5.54 -1.45
C VAL A 218 9.36 6.43 -1.69
N THR A 219 10.55 5.85 -1.80
CA THR A 219 11.75 6.57 -2.24
C THR A 219 11.62 7.03 -3.70
N ASN A 220 11.16 6.15 -4.60
CA ASN A 220 10.95 6.48 -6.00
C ASN A 220 9.84 7.52 -6.20
N MET A 221 8.80 7.49 -5.38
CA MET A 221 7.73 8.51 -5.37
C MET A 221 8.22 9.87 -4.84
N GLY A 222 9.40 9.91 -4.19
CA GLY A 222 9.97 11.13 -3.62
C GLY A 222 9.30 11.59 -2.32
N ILE A 223 8.50 10.74 -1.68
CA ILE A 223 7.78 11.04 -0.44
C ILE A 223 8.77 11.25 0.72
N LEU A 224 9.92 10.58 0.70
CA LEU A 224 10.96 10.63 1.74
C LEU A 224 11.91 11.83 1.64
N ALA A 225 11.78 12.67 0.62
CA ALA A 225 12.81 13.64 0.23
C ALA A 225 12.97 14.84 1.16
N ASP A 226 12.08 15.07 2.13
CA ASP A 226 12.29 16.12 3.10
C ASP A 226 13.28 15.71 4.21
N THR A 227 14.01 16.72 4.75
CA THR A 227 15.09 16.46 5.70
C THR A 227 14.61 15.85 7.02
N GLU A 228 13.41 16.17 7.47
CA GLU A 228 12.86 15.70 8.75
C GLU A 228 12.51 14.21 8.63
N THR A 229 11.81 13.83 7.57
CA THR A 229 11.51 12.45 7.24
C THR A 229 12.79 11.62 7.09
N CYS A 230 13.72 12.07 6.24
CA CYS A 230 14.99 11.39 6.00
C CYS A 230 15.79 11.12 7.29
N ASN A 231 15.85 12.09 8.21
CA ASN A 231 16.51 11.91 9.49
C ASN A 231 15.74 10.95 10.42
N GLY A 232 14.42 10.95 10.34
CA GLY A 232 13.54 10.12 11.16
C GLY A 232 13.68 8.63 10.87
N ILE A 233 13.88 8.27 9.59
CA ILE A 233 13.96 6.89 9.11
C ILE A 233 15.39 6.36 8.96
N ALA A 234 16.41 7.17 9.22
CA ALA A 234 17.82 6.83 8.95
C ALA A 234 18.36 5.63 9.75
N ASN A 235 17.66 5.22 10.82
CA ASN A 235 17.98 3.99 11.55
C ASN A 235 17.57 2.73 10.79
N GLU A 236 16.68 2.84 9.81
CA GLU A 236 16.09 1.73 9.09
C GLU A 236 16.37 1.80 7.57
N TRP A 237 16.28 2.98 6.98
CA TRP A 237 16.45 3.22 5.55
C TRP A 237 17.36 4.41 5.29
N GLU A 238 18.51 4.19 4.63
CA GLU A 238 19.47 5.26 4.36
C GLU A 238 19.20 6.04 3.06
N PRO A 239 18.79 5.40 1.93
CA PRO A 239 18.58 6.10 0.66
C PRO A 239 17.23 6.82 0.62
N CYS A 240 17.14 8.00 1.22
CA CYS A 240 15.89 8.77 1.28
C CYS A 240 15.64 9.72 0.10
N SER A 241 16.40 9.60 -0.98
CA SER A 241 16.15 10.28 -2.25
C SER A 241 16.50 9.38 -3.42
N LEU A 242 15.85 9.61 -4.57
CA LEU A 242 16.14 8.84 -5.77
C LEU A 242 17.60 8.92 -6.19
N GLU A 243 18.26 10.08 -6.03
CA GLU A 243 19.68 10.26 -6.33
C GLU A 243 20.57 9.35 -5.45
N LEU A 244 20.25 9.22 -4.16
CA LEU A 244 20.97 8.33 -3.24
C LEU A 244 20.66 6.86 -3.51
N PHE A 245 19.42 6.56 -3.89
CA PHE A 245 18.98 5.20 -4.19
C PHE A 245 19.61 4.64 -5.47
N GLU A 246 19.87 5.50 -6.47
CA GLU A 246 20.49 5.11 -7.75
C GLU A 246 22.04 5.13 -7.71
N SER A 247 22.68 5.58 -6.63
CA SER A 247 24.14 5.74 -6.52
C SER A 247 24.83 4.47 -6.04
#